data_5694ba11b97b9a8b248c351933b37c78
#
_entry.id   5694ba11b97b9a8b248c351933b37c78
#
_cell.length_a   1.000
_cell.length_b   1.000
_cell.length_c   1.000
_cell.angle_alpha   90.00
_cell.angle_beta   90.00
_cell.angle_gamma   90.00
#
_symmetry.space_group_name_H-M   'P 1'
#
loop_
_entity.id
_entity.type
_entity.pdbx_description
1 polymer ?
#
loop_
_entity_poly.entity_id
_entity_poly.type
_entity_poly.pdbx_seq_one_letter_code
_entity_poly.pdbx_strand_id
1 'polypeptide(L)'
;AERRRQTPYHMHVNLDLLECCHLTSAMLLEVPAMVVEEARNKQLRGAPPRTRVTSRHFRKHMDIFSRQVFTGPPENTRDHILCAAKALALGDWRECARLVVELDVWDLIPGTGEAEKVKAMVREKIKAEALRTYLFARADAYDALSLERLCATFEMPERTAHGLVSKMMITKELRGAWDQPTKTIVLRRLEPSPVQALALAYADRCAALVDANERLLDARAGGKGYKDDRRDWDHENGGHKK
;
A
#
# COMPACT_ATOMS: atom_id res chain seq x y z
N ALA A 1 29.50 -27.48 -9.30
CA ALA A 1 28.60 -28.09 -8.31
C ALA A 1 29.26 -28.25 -6.94
N GLU A 2 30.52 -28.73 -6.85
CA GLU A 2 31.22 -28.98 -5.59
C GLU A 2 31.53 -27.68 -4.81
N ARG A 3 31.97 -26.60 -5.46
CA ARG A 3 32.21 -25.30 -4.80
C ARG A 3 30.94 -24.71 -4.18
N ARG A 4 29.74 -24.96 -4.73
CA ARG A 4 28.48 -24.51 -4.15
C ARG A 4 28.10 -25.27 -2.88
N ARG A 5 28.54 -26.52 -2.69
CA ARG A 5 28.30 -27.32 -1.49
C ARG A 5 29.16 -26.88 -0.30
N GLN A 6 30.29 -26.22 -0.53
CA GLN A 6 31.22 -25.78 0.49
C GLN A 6 30.89 -24.38 1.06
N THR A 7 30.05 -23.58 0.38
CA THR A 7 29.62 -22.27 0.86
C THR A 7 28.34 -22.36 1.66
N PRO A 8 28.21 -21.61 2.79
CA PRO A 8 26.96 -21.54 3.56
C PRO A 8 25.79 -21.09 2.68
N TYR A 9 24.56 -21.55 2.99
CA TYR A 9 23.38 -21.26 2.18
C TYR A 9 23.09 -19.77 1.99
N HIS A 10 23.36 -18.94 2.98
CA HIS A 10 23.18 -17.49 2.88
C HIS A 10 24.09 -16.82 1.84
N MET A 11 25.21 -17.41 1.49
CA MET A 11 26.11 -16.92 0.46
C MET A 11 25.67 -17.30 -0.98
N HIS A 12 24.65 -18.14 -1.11
CA HIS A 12 24.05 -18.47 -2.40
C HIS A 12 22.96 -17.47 -2.82
N VAL A 13 22.51 -16.62 -1.89
CA VAL A 13 21.50 -15.61 -2.15
C VAL A 13 22.17 -14.33 -2.64
N ASN A 14 21.76 -13.86 -3.82
CA ASN A 14 22.22 -12.57 -4.32
C ASN A 14 21.48 -11.46 -3.53
N LEU A 15 22.23 -10.60 -2.84
CA LEU A 15 21.68 -9.54 -2.00
C LEU A 15 20.97 -8.46 -2.82
N ASP A 16 21.50 -8.12 -4.01
CA ASP A 16 20.90 -7.10 -4.88
C ASP A 16 19.53 -7.56 -5.40
N LEU A 17 19.44 -8.84 -5.81
CA LEU A 17 18.17 -9.43 -6.22
C LEU A 17 17.16 -9.48 -5.07
N LEU A 18 17.62 -9.84 -3.87
CA LEU A 18 16.77 -9.89 -2.67
C LEU A 18 16.26 -8.48 -2.32
N GLU A 19 17.14 -7.48 -2.33
CA GLU A 19 16.77 -6.08 -2.08
C GLU A 19 15.78 -5.57 -3.14
N CYS A 20 16.04 -5.85 -4.42
CA CYS A 20 15.15 -5.50 -5.52
C CYS A 20 13.75 -6.11 -5.34
N CYS A 21 13.66 -7.41 -5.09
CA CYS A 21 12.39 -8.09 -4.86
C CYS A 21 11.64 -7.57 -3.64
N HIS A 22 12.37 -7.32 -2.53
CA HIS A 22 11.78 -6.78 -1.31
C HIS A 22 11.23 -5.37 -1.53
N LEU A 23 12.03 -4.47 -2.09
CA LEU A 23 11.62 -3.09 -2.32
C LEU A 23 10.49 -2.97 -3.35
N THR A 24 10.53 -3.76 -4.43
CA THR A 24 9.45 -3.79 -5.43
C THR A 24 8.14 -4.30 -4.82
N SER A 25 8.20 -5.37 -4.01
CA SER A 25 7.03 -5.89 -3.31
C SER A 25 6.48 -4.88 -2.29
N ALA A 26 7.37 -4.24 -1.54
CA ALA A 26 7.00 -3.21 -0.57
C ALA A 26 6.39 -1.98 -1.26
N MET A 27 6.93 -1.55 -2.41
CA MET A 27 6.39 -0.48 -3.23
C MET A 27 4.94 -0.75 -3.63
N LEU A 28 4.66 -1.93 -4.19
CA LEU A 28 3.31 -2.30 -4.64
C LEU A 28 2.29 -2.33 -3.49
N LEU A 29 2.71 -2.68 -2.27
CA LEU A 29 1.82 -2.74 -1.12
C LEU A 29 1.65 -1.38 -0.42
N GLU A 30 2.74 -0.62 -0.27
CA GLU A 30 2.75 0.60 0.54
C GLU A 30 2.30 1.84 -0.22
N VAL A 31 2.64 1.97 -1.52
CA VAL A 31 2.32 3.19 -2.28
C VAL A 31 0.81 3.44 -2.36
N PRO A 32 -0.05 2.47 -2.71
CA PRO A 32 -1.50 2.69 -2.69
C PRO A 32 -2.01 3.11 -1.31
N ALA A 33 -1.50 2.48 -0.24
CA ALA A 33 -1.86 2.81 1.13
C ALA A 33 -1.43 4.22 1.53
N MET A 34 -0.23 4.65 1.13
CA MET A 34 0.28 6.00 1.38
C MET A 34 -0.56 7.06 0.66
N VAL A 35 -0.97 6.81 -0.58
CA VAL A 35 -1.82 7.73 -1.36
C VAL A 35 -3.21 7.87 -0.71
N VAL A 36 -3.80 6.78 -0.23
CA VAL A 36 -5.07 6.83 0.53
C VAL A 36 -4.92 7.67 1.80
N GLU A 37 -3.82 7.49 2.54
CA GLU A 37 -3.55 8.28 3.76
C GLU A 37 -3.34 9.77 3.42
N GLU A 38 -2.62 10.07 2.35
CA GLU A 38 -2.40 11.45 1.91
C GLU A 38 -3.70 12.13 1.47
N ALA A 39 -4.52 11.48 0.65
CA ALA A 39 -5.82 11.97 0.23
C ALA A 39 -6.70 12.25 1.46
N ARG A 40 -6.74 11.31 2.41
CA ARG A 40 -7.50 11.46 3.65
C ARG A 40 -6.98 12.58 4.55
N ASN A 41 -5.66 12.73 4.68
CA ASN A 41 -5.05 13.79 5.50
C ASN A 41 -5.32 15.20 4.92
N LYS A 42 -5.49 15.30 3.59
CA LYS A 42 -5.94 16.54 2.95
C LYS A 42 -7.36 16.90 3.36
N GLN A 43 -8.23 15.91 3.52
CA GLN A 43 -9.64 16.09 3.91
C GLN A 43 -9.83 16.26 5.42
N LEU A 44 -9.14 15.46 6.22
CA LEU A 44 -9.29 15.35 7.68
C LEU A 44 -7.94 15.56 8.37
N ARG A 45 -7.55 16.81 8.58
CA ARG A 45 -6.31 17.13 9.30
C ARG A 45 -6.30 16.50 10.69
N GLY A 46 -5.31 15.63 10.95
CA GLY A 46 -5.06 15.03 12.27
C GLY A 46 -5.87 13.76 12.57
N ALA A 47 -6.54 13.17 11.59
CA ALA A 47 -7.17 11.87 11.77
C ALA A 47 -6.11 10.76 11.93
N PRO A 48 -6.30 9.79 12.84
CA PRO A 48 -5.36 8.69 13.02
C PRO A 48 -5.24 7.84 11.74
N PRO A 49 -4.06 7.29 11.42
CA PRO A 49 -3.86 6.46 10.26
C PRO A 49 -4.76 5.22 10.32
N ARG A 50 -5.51 4.94 9.25
CA ARG A 50 -6.37 3.74 9.16
C ARG A 50 -5.68 2.58 8.45
N THR A 51 -4.66 2.86 7.64
CA THR A 51 -3.98 1.82 6.90
C THR A 51 -2.85 1.21 7.73
N ARG A 52 -2.82 -0.12 7.76
CA ARG A 52 -1.74 -0.85 8.42
C ARG A 52 -0.45 -0.67 7.64
N VAL A 53 0.60 -0.21 8.32
CA VAL A 53 1.94 -0.16 7.73
C VAL A 53 2.49 -1.57 7.60
N THR A 54 2.75 -2.02 6.39
CA THR A 54 3.33 -3.34 6.11
C THR A 54 4.85 -3.28 6.16
N SER A 55 5.46 -2.28 5.52
CA SER A 55 6.92 -2.09 5.49
C SER A 55 7.32 -0.71 6.01
N ARG A 56 7.68 -0.64 7.31
CA ARG A 56 8.22 0.59 7.89
C ARG A 56 9.55 1.00 7.26
N HIS A 57 10.34 0.01 6.85
CA HIS A 57 11.63 0.22 6.20
C HIS A 57 11.46 0.97 4.87
N PHE A 58 10.54 0.53 4.02
CA PHE A 58 10.24 1.18 2.76
C PHE A 58 9.75 2.63 2.97
N ARG A 59 8.81 2.85 3.89
CA ARG A 59 8.32 4.21 4.19
C ARG A 59 9.43 5.13 4.68
N LYS A 60 10.35 4.62 5.51
CA LYS A 60 11.52 5.40 5.96
C LYS A 60 12.42 5.78 4.77
N HIS A 61 12.67 4.87 3.84
CA HIS A 61 13.44 5.17 2.63
C HIS A 61 12.74 6.21 1.75
N MET A 62 11.43 6.10 1.55
CA MET A 62 10.64 7.10 0.82
C MET A 62 10.72 8.49 1.47
N ASP A 63 10.65 8.57 2.80
CA ASP A 63 10.75 9.83 3.54
C ASP A 63 12.15 10.46 3.40
N ILE A 64 13.21 9.68 3.53
CA ILE A 64 14.59 10.13 3.30
C ILE A 64 14.74 10.60 1.85
N PHE A 65 14.29 9.80 0.89
CA PHE A 65 14.37 10.11 -0.53
C PHE A 65 13.60 11.39 -0.91
N SER A 66 12.46 11.65 -0.27
CA SER A 66 11.67 12.86 -0.52
C SER A 66 12.37 14.14 -0.05
N ARG A 67 13.26 14.05 0.94
CA ARG A 67 14.03 15.16 1.49
C ARG A 67 15.35 15.41 0.79
N GLN A 68 15.81 14.44 -0.02
CA GLN A 68 17.05 14.58 -0.78
C GLN A 68 16.80 15.37 -2.07
N VAL A 69 17.73 16.26 -2.39
CA VAL A 69 17.76 16.96 -3.66
C VAL A 69 18.63 16.14 -4.62
N PHE A 70 18.00 15.51 -5.60
CA PHE A 70 18.70 14.76 -6.63
C PHE A 70 19.07 15.68 -7.78
N THR A 71 20.34 15.68 -8.15
CA THR A 71 20.89 16.45 -9.26
C THR A 71 21.12 15.61 -10.52
N GLY A 72 20.85 14.31 -10.49
CA GLY A 72 21.09 13.37 -11.59
C GLY A 72 20.06 12.24 -11.67
N PRO A 73 20.18 11.39 -12.72
CA PRO A 73 19.36 10.19 -12.85
C PRO A 73 19.64 9.20 -11.71
N PRO A 74 18.70 8.30 -11.38
CA PRO A 74 18.94 7.29 -10.37
C PRO A 74 20.05 6.32 -10.81
N GLU A 75 21.00 6.04 -9.95
CA GLU A 75 22.13 5.14 -10.24
C GLU A 75 21.98 3.77 -9.57
N ASN A 76 21.42 3.74 -8.37
CA ASN A 76 21.28 2.53 -7.57
C ASN A 76 19.93 1.86 -7.78
N THR A 77 19.86 0.54 -7.66
CA THR A 77 18.59 -0.22 -7.69
C THR A 77 17.55 0.35 -6.75
N ARG A 78 17.96 0.76 -5.56
CA ARG A 78 17.09 1.39 -4.57
C ARG A 78 16.50 2.70 -5.08
N ASP A 79 17.32 3.56 -5.65
CA ASP A 79 16.90 4.88 -6.14
C ASP A 79 15.94 4.73 -7.34
N HIS A 80 16.18 3.78 -8.22
CA HIS A 80 15.26 3.43 -9.31
C HIS A 80 13.88 3.04 -8.78
N ILE A 81 13.83 2.17 -7.76
CA ILE A 81 12.55 1.73 -7.18
C ILE A 81 11.86 2.86 -6.42
N LEU A 82 12.60 3.75 -5.75
CA LEU A 82 12.02 4.90 -5.08
C LEU A 82 11.51 5.96 -6.08
N CYS A 83 12.19 6.16 -7.22
CA CYS A 83 11.67 6.95 -8.33
C CYS A 83 10.42 6.32 -8.94
N ALA A 84 10.43 4.99 -9.15
CA ALA A 84 9.27 4.25 -9.62
C ALA A 84 8.09 4.37 -8.66
N ALA A 85 8.33 4.38 -7.35
CA ALA A 85 7.31 4.59 -6.34
C ALA A 85 6.65 5.98 -6.43
N LYS A 86 7.42 7.02 -6.72
CA LYS A 86 6.88 8.36 -6.98
C LYS A 86 6.02 8.38 -8.25
N ALA A 87 6.47 7.74 -9.33
CA ALA A 87 5.69 7.62 -10.56
C ALA A 87 4.37 6.85 -10.32
N LEU A 88 4.44 5.76 -9.54
CA LEU A 88 3.26 4.98 -9.15
C LEU A 88 2.28 5.81 -8.33
N ALA A 89 2.74 6.63 -7.40
CA ALA A 89 1.90 7.52 -6.58
C ALA A 89 1.15 8.55 -7.44
N LEU A 90 1.74 8.98 -8.55
CA LEU A 90 1.10 9.87 -9.53
C LEU A 90 0.14 9.14 -10.48
N GLY A 91 0.18 7.79 -10.49
CA GLY A 91 -0.59 6.94 -11.39
C GLY A 91 0.05 6.71 -12.76
N ASP A 92 1.32 7.08 -12.94
CA ASP A 92 2.06 6.80 -14.15
C ASP A 92 2.69 5.40 -14.11
N TRP A 93 1.93 4.43 -14.60
CA TRP A 93 2.37 3.05 -14.64
C TRP A 93 3.49 2.82 -15.67
N ARG A 94 3.55 3.61 -16.76
CA ARG A 94 4.54 3.42 -17.82
C ARG A 94 5.94 3.73 -17.32
N GLU A 95 6.11 4.89 -16.70
CA GLU A 95 7.38 5.30 -16.13
C GLU A 95 7.76 4.38 -14.94
N CYS A 96 6.80 4.02 -14.09
CA CYS A 96 7.04 3.06 -13.02
C CYS A 96 7.50 1.70 -13.57
N ALA A 97 6.84 1.16 -14.59
CA ALA A 97 7.22 -0.11 -15.20
C ALA A 97 8.58 -0.02 -15.91
N ARG A 98 8.87 1.10 -16.58
CA ARG A 98 10.18 1.33 -17.20
C ARG A 98 11.30 1.24 -16.17
N LEU A 99 11.22 2.01 -15.10
CA LEU A 99 12.26 2.08 -14.06
C LEU A 99 12.48 0.75 -13.33
N VAL A 100 11.44 -0.07 -13.17
CA VAL A 100 11.55 -1.35 -12.46
C VAL A 100 11.98 -2.47 -13.38
N VAL A 101 11.46 -2.55 -14.62
CA VAL A 101 11.71 -3.67 -15.54
C VAL A 101 13.08 -3.56 -16.21
N GLU A 102 13.59 -2.34 -16.42
CA GLU A 102 14.91 -2.08 -17.03
C GLU A 102 16.08 -2.38 -16.09
N LEU A 103 15.84 -2.73 -14.81
CA LEU A 103 16.90 -3.08 -13.88
C LEU A 103 17.63 -4.36 -14.30
N ASP A 104 18.96 -4.30 -14.41
CA ASP A 104 19.83 -5.43 -14.74
C ASP A 104 19.80 -6.55 -13.70
N VAL A 105 19.34 -6.24 -12.50
CA VAL A 105 19.24 -7.18 -11.37
C VAL A 105 18.34 -8.38 -11.69
N TRP A 106 17.34 -8.21 -12.56
CA TRP A 106 16.44 -9.29 -12.96
C TRP A 106 17.15 -10.38 -13.78
N ASP A 107 18.24 -10.05 -14.45
CA ASP A 107 19.02 -10.99 -15.26
C ASP A 107 19.85 -11.95 -14.38
N LEU A 108 19.95 -11.66 -13.07
CA LEU A 108 20.54 -12.56 -12.07
C LEU A 108 19.63 -13.72 -11.67
N ILE A 109 18.38 -13.73 -12.14
CA ILE A 109 17.44 -14.84 -11.87
C ILE A 109 17.93 -16.09 -12.60
N PRO A 110 18.12 -17.21 -11.88
CA PRO A 110 18.58 -18.45 -12.50
C PRO A 110 17.47 -19.07 -13.36
N GLY A 111 17.79 -19.40 -14.59
CA GLY A 111 16.89 -20.09 -15.53
C GLY A 111 16.75 -19.36 -16.85
N THR A 112 16.69 -20.13 -17.94
CA THR A 112 16.50 -19.58 -19.28
C THR A 112 15.06 -19.09 -19.45
N GLY A 113 14.88 -17.77 -19.64
CA GLY A 113 13.58 -17.13 -19.86
C GLY A 113 12.73 -16.91 -18.61
N GLU A 114 13.20 -17.26 -17.41
CA GLU A 114 12.47 -16.99 -16.17
C GLU A 114 12.48 -15.47 -15.83
N ALA A 115 13.56 -14.78 -16.11
CA ALA A 115 13.65 -13.33 -15.94
C ALA A 115 12.54 -12.59 -16.72
N GLU A 116 12.30 -12.96 -17.97
CA GLU A 116 11.26 -12.34 -18.80
C GLU A 116 9.85 -12.63 -18.27
N LYS A 117 9.60 -13.82 -17.76
CA LYS A 117 8.30 -14.15 -17.13
C LYS A 117 8.07 -13.31 -15.88
N VAL A 118 9.12 -13.13 -15.06
CA VAL A 118 9.05 -12.30 -13.85
C VAL A 118 8.85 -10.83 -14.23
N LYS A 119 9.60 -10.30 -15.21
CA LYS A 119 9.45 -8.93 -15.72
C LYS A 119 8.01 -8.69 -16.23
N ALA A 120 7.44 -9.64 -16.99
CA ALA A 120 6.06 -9.55 -17.46
C ALA A 120 5.04 -9.57 -16.30
N MET A 121 5.22 -10.48 -15.33
CA MET A 121 4.35 -10.55 -14.16
C MET A 121 4.41 -9.26 -13.31
N VAL A 122 5.59 -8.71 -13.10
CA VAL A 122 5.78 -7.45 -12.35
C VAL A 122 5.09 -6.29 -13.08
N ARG A 123 5.22 -6.23 -14.43
CA ARG A 123 4.53 -5.20 -15.24
C ARG A 123 3.01 -5.26 -15.06
N GLU A 124 2.42 -6.44 -15.11
CA GLU A 124 0.96 -6.60 -14.89
C GLU A 124 0.53 -6.21 -13.47
N LYS A 125 1.34 -6.53 -12.46
CA LYS A 125 1.08 -6.09 -11.08
C LYS A 125 1.20 -4.57 -10.93
N ILE A 126 2.19 -3.95 -11.57
CA ILE A 126 2.34 -2.49 -11.58
C ILE A 126 1.11 -1.83 -12.22
N LYS A 127 0.60 -2.34 -13.34
CA LYS A 127 -0.62 -1.81 -13.97
C LYS A 127 -1.82 -1.90 -13.01
N ALA A 128 -2.00 -3.04 -12.36
CA ALA A 128 -3.11 -3.25 -11.42
C ALA A 128 -3.05 -2.29 -10.22
N GLU A 129 -1.88 -2.15 -9.60
CA GLU A 129 -1.71 -1.25 -8.45
C GLU A 129 -1.72 0.23 -8.88
N ALA A 130 -1.26 0.55 -10.08
CA ALA A 130 -1.36 1.91 -10.63
C ALA A 130 -2.82 2.31 -10.88
N LEU A 131 -3.66 1.40 -11.38
CA LEU A 131 -5.09 1.63 -11.49
C LEU A 131 -5.71 1.94 -10.12
N ARG A 132 -5.39 1.15 -9.10
CA ARG A 132 -5.88 1.39 -7.73
C ARG A 132 -5.40 2.75 -7.20
N THR A 133 -4.13 3.05 -7.34
CA THR A 133 -3.52 4.30 -6.88
C THR A 133 -4.14 5.51 -7.59
N TYR A 134 -4.34 5.41 -8.90
CA TYR A 134 -5.00 6.45 -9.69
C TYR A 134 -6.43 6.72 -9.20
N LEU A 135 -7.21 5.67 -8.98
CA LEU A 135 -8.57 5.81 -8.46
C LEU A 135 -8.59 6.45 -7.07
N PHE A 136 -7.67 6.09 -6.17
CA PHE A 136 -7.56 6.71 -4.85
C PHE A 136 -7.14 8.19 -4.93
N ALA A 137 -6.17 8.51 -5.79
CA ALA A 137 -5.68 9.88 -5.92
C ALA A 137 -6.68 10.82 -6.58
N ARG A 138 -7.56 10.29 -7.45
CA ARG A 138 -8.44 11.08 -8.31
C ARG A 138 -9.93 10.88 -8.05
N ALA A 139 -10.31 10.05 -7.06
CA ALA A 139 -11.71 9.80 -6.72
C ALA A 139 -12.51 11.09 -6.47
N ASP A 140 -11.87 12.09 -5.87
CA ASP A 140 -12.50 13.36 -5.53
C ASP A 140 -12.68 14.31 -6.74
N ALA A 141 -11.91 14.06 -7.81
CA ALA A 141 -11.91 14.92 -8.99
C ALA A 141 -12.98 14.53 -10.01
N TYR A 142 -13.49 13.30 -9.94
CA TYR A 142 -14.44 12.77 -10.92
C TYR A 142 -15.74 12.36 -10.26
N ASP A 143 -16.85 12.64 -10.93
CA ASP A 143 -18.18 12.12 -10.56
C ASP A 143 -18.47 10.78 -11.24
N ALA A 144 -17.95 10.59 -12.45
CA ALA A 144 -18.08 9.35 -13.20
C ALA A 144 -16.83 9.08 -14.06
N LEU A 145 -16.47 7.82 -14.20
CA LEU A 145 -15.35 7.35 -15.02
C LEU A 145 -15.78 6.24 -15.95
N SER A 146 -15.47 6.39 -17.24
CA SER A 146 -15.72 5.34 -18.23
C SER A 146 -14.72 4.20 -18.09
N LEU A 147 -15.22 2.95 -18.09
CA LEU A 147 -14.39 1.76 -18.05
C LEU A 147 -13.48 1.66 -19.29
N GLU A 148 -13.98 2.00 -20.46
CA GLU A 148 -13.22 2.00 -21.71
C GLU A 148 -11.98 2.90 -21.61
N ARG A 149 -12.16 4.11 -21.06
CA ARG A 149 -11.06 5.05 -20.88
C ARG A 149 -10.01 4.54 -19.89
N LEU A 150 -10.43 3.88 -18.81
CA LEU A 150 -9.51 3.23 -17.89
C LEU A 150 -8.73 2.10 -18.55
N CYS A 151 -9.42 1.25 -19.34
CA CYS A 151 -8.76 0.18 -20.08
C CYS A 151 -7.74 0.71 -21.08
N ALA A 152 -8.03 1.79 -21.80
CA ALA A 152 -7.11 2.41 -22.72
C ALA A 152 -5.89 3.05 -22.00
N THR A 153 -6.12 3.70 -20.86
CA THR A 153 -5.04 4.34 -20.08
C THR A 153 -4.06 3.33 -19.49
N PHE A 154 -4.59 2.25 -18.90
CA PHE A 154 -3.77 1.23 -18.22
C PHE A 154 -3.42 0.03 -19.11
N GLU A 155 -3.85 0.05 -20.37
CA GLU A 155 -3.60 -1.04 -21.33
C GLU A 155 -3.97 -2.42 -20.75
N MET A 156 -5.19 -2.50 -20.19
CA MET A 156 -5.70 -3.70 -19.54
C MET A 156 -6.99 -4.19 -20.22
N PRO A 157 -7.23 -5.51 -20.26
CA PRO A 157 -8.50 -6.03 -20.77
C PRO A 157 -9.65 -5.59 -19.86
N GLU A 158 -10.81 -5.31 -20.47
CA GLU A 158 -12.02 -4.82 -19.79
C GLU A 158 -12.41 -5.71 -18.59
N ARG A 159 -12.35 -7.02 -18.78
CA ARG A 159 -12.69 -7.99 -17.72
C ARG A 159 -11.80 -7.84 -16.48
N THR A 160 -10.50 -7.60 -16.68
CA THR A 160 -9.54 -7.45 -15.57
C THR A 160 -9.75 -6.12 -14.85
N ALA A 161 -9.90 -5.02 -15.60
CA ALA A 161 -10.16 -3.71 -15.03
C ALA A 161 -11.49 -3.68 -14.24
N HIS A 162 -12.57 -4.23 -14.82
CA HIS A 162 -13.86 -4.36 -14.14
C HIS A 162 -13.75 -5.20 -12.85
N GLY A 163 -13.04 -6.33 -12.90
CA GLY A 163 -12.83 -7.18 -11.71
C GLY A 163 -12.06 -6.48 -10.59
N LEU A 164 -11.01 -5.73 -10.92
CA LEU A 164 -10.25 -4.95 -9.94
C LEU A 164 -11.10 -3.87 -9.29
N VAL A 165 -11.82 -3.07 -10.09
CA VAL A 165 -12.68 -2.00 -9.56
C VAL A 165 -13.83 -2.57 -8.73
N SER A 166 -14.46 -3.65 -9.17
CA SER A 166 -15.51 -4.33 -8.40
C SER A 166 -14.98 -4.85 -7.06
N LYS A 167 -13.77 -5.41 -7.04
CA LYS A 167 -13.12 -5.81 -5.81
C LYS A 167 -12.92 -4.63 -4.86
N MET A 168 -12.43 -3.48 -5.35
CA MET A 168 -12.26 -2.27 -4.54
C MET A 168 -13.59 -1.76 -3.97
N MET A 169 -14.70 -1.89 -4.71
CA MET A 169 -16.03 -1.52 -4.20
C MET A 169 -16.51 -2.49 -3.12
N ILE A 170 -16.31 -3.80 -3.30
CA ILE A 170 -16.69 -4.84 -2.32
C ILE A 170 -15.90 -4.69 -1.04
N THR A 171 -14.59 -4.44 -1.12
CA THR A 171 -13.71 -4.19 0.04
C THR A 171 -13.94 -2.83 0.69
N LYS A 172 -14.84 -2.00 0.13
CA LYS A 172 -15.13 -0.64 0.60
C LYS A 172 -13.93 0.32 0.53
N GLU A 173 -12.95 0.00 -0.29
CA GLU A 173 -11.83 0.88 -0.57
C GLU A 173 -12.24 2.04 -1.47
N LEU A 174 -13.11 1.77 -2.46
CA LEU A 174 -13.66 2.77 -3.37
C LEU A 174 -15.18 2.88 -3.15
N ARG A 175 -15.66 4.11 -2.99
CA ARG A 175 -17.08 4.41 -2.85
C ARG A 175 -17.67 4.75 -4.21
N GLY A 176 -18.33 3.79 -4.81
CA GLY A 176 -18.92 3.95 -6.13
C GLY A 176 -19.94 2.88 -6.43
N ALA A 177 -20.58 3.03 -7.56
CA ALA A 177 -21.50 2.04 -8.13
C ALA A 177 -21.25 1.90 -9.62
N TRP A 178 -21.55 0.72 -10.17
CA TRP A 178 -21.53 0.49 -11.59
C TRP A 178 -22.84 0.95 -12.24
N ASP A 179 -22.71 1.75 -13.28
CA ASP A 179 -23.79 1.95 -14.25
C ASP A 179 -23.53 0.99 -15.42
N GLN A 180 -24.23 -0.14 -15.42
CA GLN A 180 -24.04 -1.22 -16.38
C GLN A 180 -24.34 -0.81 -17.83
N PRO A 181 -25.44 -0.07 -18.12
CA PRO A 181 -25.77 0.36 -19.48
C PRO A 181 -24.70 1.21 -20.14
N THR A 182 -24.09 2.13 -19.40
CA THR A 182 -23.08 3.06 -19.91
C THR A 182 -21.65 2.58 -19.67
N LYS A 183 -21.46 1.44 -18.97
CA LYS A 183 -20.17 0.92 -18.54
C LYS A 183 -19.33 1.97 -17.81
N THR A 184 -19.97 2.76 -16.97
CA THR A 184 -19.31 3.80 -16.20
C THR A 184 -19.31 3.48 -14.71
N ILE A 185 -18.27 3.96 -14.03
CA ILE A 185 -18.14 3.94 -12.59
C ILE A 185 -18.66 5.28 -12.08
N VAL A 186 -19.74 5.28 -11.34
CA VAL A 186 -20.28 6.47 -10.68
C VAL A 186 -19.65 6.55 -9.28
N LEU A 187 -18.84 7.58 -9.04
CA LEU A 187 -18.18 7.81 -7.77
C LEU A 187 -19.11 8.61 -6.84
N ARG A 188 -19.33 8.10 -5.65
CA ARG A 188 -20.19 8.77 -4.65
C ARG A 188 -19.30 9.51 -3.66
N ARG A 189 -19.46 10.81 -3.61
CA ARG A 189 -18.88 11.66 -2.56
C ARG A 189 -19.75 11.51 -1.30
N LEU A 190 -19.40 10.59 -0.43
CA LEU A 190 -19.99 10.45 0.90
C LEU A 190 -19.04 11.05 1.95
N GLU A 191 -18.56 12.25 1.70
CA GLU A 191 -17.73 12.94 2.66
C GLU A 191 -18.62 13.57 3.72
N PRO A 192 -18.27 13.41 5.01
CA PRO A 192 -18.90 14.20 6.04
C PRO A 192 -18.59 15.68 5.76
N SER A 193 -19.57 16.55 5.94
CA SER A 193 -19.30 17.98 5.91
C SER A 193 -18.18 18.34 6.91
N PRO A 194 -17.44 19.45 6.73
CA PRO A 194 -16.39 19.83 7.68
C PRO A 194 -16.88 19.86 9.14
N VAL A 195 -18.12 20.25 9.36
CA VAL A 195 -18.77 20.26 10.69
C VAL A 195 -18.98 18.82 11.20
N GLN A 196 -19.49 17.93 10.36
CA GLN A 196 -19.66 16.52 10.72
C GLN A 196 -18.32 15.83 11.00
N ALA A 197 -17.27 16.14 10.22
CA ALA A 197 -15.94 15.61 10.45
C ALA A 197 -15.37 16.07 11.80
N LEU A 198 -15.54 17.34 12.16
CA LEU A 198 -15.15 17.88 13.46
C LEU A 198 -15.96 17.26 14.59
N ALA A 199 -17.27 17.07 14.41
CA ALA A 199 -18.13 16.42 15.40
C ALA A 199 -17.72 14.97 15.66
N LEU A 200 -17.40 14.19 14.61
CA LEU A 200 -16.88 12.84 14.75
C LEU A 200 -15.53 12.81 15.49
N ALA A 201 -14.60 13.69 15.12
CA ALA A 201 -13.30 13.78 15.79
C ALA A 201 -13.45 14.21 17.27
N TYR A 202 -14.41 15.07 17.57
CA TYR A 202 -14.73 15.45 18.95
C TYR A 202 -15.33 14.28 19.74
N ALA A 203 -16.27 13.54 19.15
CA ALA A 203 -16.85 12.36 19.77
C ALA A 203 -15.80 11.29 20.10
N ASP A 204 -14.86 11.02 19.17
CA ASP A 204 -13.76 10.08 19.40
C ASP A 204 -12.85 10.52 20.57
N ARG A 205 -12.57 11.83 20.68
CA ARG A 205 -11.79 12.37 21.80
C ARG A 205 -12.54 12.32 23.12
N CYS A 206 -13.83 12.60 23.10
CA CYS A 206 -14.68 12.47 24.31
C CYS A 206 -14.72 11.02 24.78
N ALA A 207 -14.91 10.06 23.89
CA ALA A 207 -14.89 8.64 24.23
C ALA A 207 -13.55 8.23 24.86
N ALA A 208 -12.42 8.63 24.26
CA ALA A 208 -11.11 8.35 24.81
C ALA A 208 -10.86 8.97 26.20
N LEU A 209 -11.42 10.17 26.46
CA LEU A 209 -11.35 10.82 27.78
C LEU A 209 -12.23 10.11 28.82
N VAL A 210 -13.42 9.65 28.42
CA VAL A 210 -14.30 8.86 29.29
C VAL A 210 -13.60 7.56 29.69
N ASP A 211 -13.06 6.82 28.72
CA ASP A 211 -12.30 5.58 28.98
C ASP A 211 -11.09 5.83 29.92
N ALA A 212 -10.37 6.92 29.71
CA ALA A 212 -9.26 7.28 30.58
C ALA A 212 -9.71 7.62 32.01
N ASN A 213 -10.82 8.35 32.15
CA ASN A 213 -11.41 8.67 33.45
C ASN A 213 -11.92 7.43 34.15
N GLU A 214 -12.60 6.52 33.47
CA GLU A 214 -13.05 5.26 34.05
C GLU A 214 -11.89 4.43 34.58
N ARG A 215 -10.80 4.30 33.80
CA ARG A 215 -9.59 3.62 34.27
C ARG A 215 -8.97 4.26 35.51
N LEU A 216 -8.95 5.60 35.59
CA LEU A 216 -8.44 6.33 36.74
C LEU A 216 -9.35 6.16 37.97
N LEU A 217 -10.66 6.13 37.78
CA LEU A 217 -11.64 5.89 38.85
C LEU A 217 -11.51 4.47 39.38
N ASP A 218 -11.42 3.48 38.50
CA ASP A 218 -11.19 2.07 38.88
C ASP A 218 -9.92 1.88 39.67
N ALA A 219 -8.83 2.53 39.24
CA ALA A 219 -7.54 2.50 39.93
C ALA A 219 -7.62 3.14 41.31
N ARG A 220 -8.38 4.24 41.48
CA ARG A 220 -8.61 4.92 42.79
C ARG A 220 -9.54 4.17 43.71
N ALA A 221 -10.59 3.50 43.17
CA ALA A 221 -11.56 2.74 43.93
C ALA A 221 -11.05 1.36 44.38
N GLY A 222 -9.77 1.01 44.10
CA GLY A 222 -9.19 -0.28 44.43
C GLY A 222 -9.76 -1.45 43.63
N GLY A 223 -10.44 -1.16 42.51
CA GLY A 223 -10.88 -2.16 41.54
C GLY A 223 -9.70 -2.85 40.94
N LYS A 224 -9.80 -4.16 40.70
CA LYS A 224 -8.81 -4.89 39.89
C LYS A 224 -8.89 -4.26 38.50
N GLY A 225 -7.86 -3.46 38.14
CA GLY A 225 -7.80 -2.75 36.89
C GLY A 225 -8.12 -3.69 35.73
N TYR A 226 -8.86 -3.17 34.76
CA TYR A 226 -9.20 -3.85 33.52
C TYR A 226 -7.93 -4.52 32.97
N LYS A 227 -7.83 -5.84 33.12
CA LYS A 227 -6.75 -6.61 32.52
C LYS A 227 -6.90 -6.44 31.01
N ASP A 228 -5.90 -5.86 30.38
CA ASP A 228 -5.82 -5.77 28.92
C ASP A 228 -5.85 -7.21 28.38
N ASP A 229 -6.99 -7.67 27.88
CA ASP A 229 -7.20 -9.03 27.33
C ASP A 229 -6.18 -9.42 26.24
N ARG A 230 -5.33 -8.48 25.82
CA ARG A 230 -4.26 -8.75 24.86
C ARG A 230 -3.06 -9.48 25.47
N ARG A 231 -2.91 -9.55 26.79
CA ARG A 231 -1.78 -10.23 27.44
C ARG A 231 -2.07 -11.70 27.80
N ASP A 232 -3.32 -12.09 27.86
CA ASP A 232 -3.67 -13.48 28.22
C ASP A 232 -3.61 -14.45 27.02
N TRP A 233 -3.62 -13.94 25.76
CA TRP A 233 -3.50 -14.79 24.56
C TRP A 233 -2.08 -15.38 24.35
N ASP A 234 -1.04 -14.76 24.88
CA ASP A 234 0.34 -15.22 24.74
C ASP A 234 0.74 -16.27 25.81
N HIS A 235 -0.03 -16.40 26.90
CA HIS A 235 0.27 -17.37 27.97
C HIS A 235 -0.44 -18.71 27.83
N GLU A 236 -1.55 -18.81 27.12
CA GLU A 236 -2.25 -20.09 26.92
C GLU A 236 -1.63 -20.98 25.81
N ASN A 237 -0.86 -20.41 24.88
CA ASN A 237 -0.22 -21.19 23.81
C ASN A 237 1.22 -21.64 24.10
N GLY A 238 1.76 -21.35 25.29
CA GLY A 238 3.13 -21.74 25.70
C GLY A 238 3.26 -23.06 26.48
N GLY A 239 2.19 -23.76 26.78
CA GLY A 239 2.16 -24.85 27.76
C GLY A 239 1.87 -26.26 27.24
N HIS A 240 2.36 -26.65 26.06
CA HIS A 240 2.36 -28.07 25.70
C HIS A 240 3.60 -28.43 24.87
N LYS A 241 4.73 -28.59 25.56
CA LYS A 241 5.82 -29.52 25.13
C LYS A 241 6.47 -30.15 26.37
N LYS A 242 6.02 -31.31 26.69
CA LYS A 242 6.81 -32.39 27.25
C LYS A 242 6.49 -33.64 26.50
#